data_6da1f38fb6ddb6239e850a0afbda0a5c
#
_entry.id   6da1f38fb6ddb6239e850a0afbda0a5c
#
_cell.length_a   1.000
_cell.length_b   1.000
_cell.length_c   1.000
_cell.angle_alpha   90.00
_cell.angle_beta   90.00
_cell.angle_gamma   90.00
#
_symmetry.space_group_name_H-M   'P 1'
#
loop_
_entity.id
_entity.type
_entity.pdbx_description
1 polymer ?
#
loop_
_entity_poly.entity_id
_entity_poly.type
_entity_poly.pdbx_seq_one_letter_code
_entity_poly.pdbx_strand_id
1 'polypeptide(L)'
;MHLVDLARQLGSALSLESQLFDVTGRWIHVLGDTAAVVYFGDRCARHGDHMQLLSERLPVVNTPGFDAAPTAPNPHDATMTALRSAIPGSDDAMSCYYGALDTLMEIYRSWDAATDPLVDGPTAHLGARLALDCVTMRTPLEA
;
A
#
# COMPACT_ATOMS: atom_id res chain seq x y z
N MET A 1 7.92 17.98 7.44
CA MET A 1 6.49 17.57 7.38
C MET A 1 5.91 17.66 8.80
N HIS A 2 4.73 18.25 8.91
CA HIS A 2 4.04 18.31 10.21
C HIS A 2 3.46 16.94 10.58
N LEU A 3 3.31 16.67 11.89
CA LEU A 3 2.73 15.41 12.38
C LEU A 3 1.32 15.13 11.82
N VAL A 4 0.52 16.18 11.65
CA VAL A 4 -0.83 16.05 11.07
C VAL A 4 -0.75 15.57 9.62
N ASP A 5 0.16 16.12 8.83
CA ASP A 5 0.36 15.71 7.44
C ASP A 5 0.89 14.28 7.36
N LEU A 6 1.79 13.92 8.25
CA LEU A 6 2.33 12.57 8.33
C LEU A 6 1.25 11.56 8.69
N ALA A 7 0.41 11.86 9.69
CA ALA A 7 -0.71 10.99 10.07
C ALA A 7 -1.69 10.81 8.91
N ARG A 8 -1.97 11.87 8.15
CA ARG A 8 -2.82 11.80 6.97
C ARG A 8 -2.21 10.91 5.90
N GLN A 9 -0.92 11.02 5.64
CA GLN A 9 -0.22 10.19 4.66
C GLN A 9 -0.18 8.71 5.09
N LEU A 10 0.06 8.44 6.37
CA LEU A 10 -0.01 7.08 6.92
C LEU A 10 -1.42 6.50 6.75
N GLY A 11 -2.46 7.28 7.02
CA GLY A 11 -3.85 6.89 6.82
C GLY A 11 -4.18 6.60 5.36
N SER A 12 -3.68 7.42 4.43
CA SER A 12 -3.86 7.20 2.98
C SER A 12 -3.14 5.94 2.52
N ALA A 13 -1.91 5.70 2.98
CA ALA A 13 -1.17 4.48 2.66
C ALA A 13 -1.88 3.24 3.22
N LEU A 14 -2.39 3.31 4.45
CA LEU A 14 -3.13 2.22 5.07
C LEU A 14 -4.41 1.91 4.27
N SER A 15 -5.13 2.93 3.83
CA SER A 15 -6.32 2.76 2.98
C SER A 15 -5.98 2.07 1.66
N LEU A 16 -4.90 2.48 1.00
CA LEU A 16 -4.46 1.89 -0.26
C LEU A 16 -4.02 0.43 -0.07
N GLU A 17 -3.25 0.14 0.97
CA GLU A 17 -2.83 -1.23 1.32
C GLU A 17 -4.04 -2.12 1.62
N SER A 18 -5.03 -1.60 2.34
CA SER A 18 -6.26 -2.32 2.67
C SER A 18 -7.03 -2.70 1.40
N GLN A 19 -7.10 -1.79 0.44
CA GLN A 19 -7.77 -2.06 -0.84
C GLN A 19 -7.01 -3.09 -1.68
N LEU A 20 -5.69 -3.01 -1.70
CA LEU A 20 -4.85 -4.01 -2.38
C LEU A 20 -4.94 -5.38 -1.72
N PHE A 21 -4.99 -5.43 -0.40
CA PHE A 21 -5.23 -6.67 0.35
C PHE A 21 -6.55 -7.31 -0.07
N ASP A 22 -7.62 -6.53 -0.15
CA ASP A 22 -8.95 -7.00 -0.54
C ASP A 22 -8.97 -7.51 -1.99
N VAL A 23 -8.41 -6.74 -2.92
CA VAL A 23 -8.39 -7.10 -4.34
C VAL A 23 -7.57 -8.38 -4.59
N THR A 24 -6.35 -8.45 -4.05
CA THR A 24 -5.50 -9.64 -4.23
C THR A 24 -6.12 -10.86 -3.57
N GLY A 25 -6.77 -10.69 -2.42
CA GLY A 25 -7.50 -11.76 -1.75
C GLY A 25 -8.66 -12.30 -2.58
N ARG A 26 -9.40 -11.42 -3.25
CA ARG A 26 -10.47 -11.84 -4.16
C ARG A 26 -9.93 -12.59 -5.38
N TRP A 27 -8.81 -12.14 -5.93
CA TRP A 27 -8.20 -12.81 -7.09
C TRP A 27 -7.82 -14.26 -6.80
N ILE A 28 -7.37 -14.55 -5.59
CA ILE A 28 -7.04 -15.92 -5.18
C ILE A 28 -8.22 -16.87 -5.40
N HIS A 29 -9.45 -16.40 -5.15
CA HIS A 29 -10.65 -17.24 -5.25
C HIS A 29 -11.14 -17.46 -6.69
N VAL A 30 -10.74 -16.60 -7.62
CA VAL A 30 -11.24 -16.66 -9.02
C VAL A 30 -10.18 -17.13 -10.02
N LEU A 31 -8.90 -17.08 -9.65
CA LEU A 31 -7.83 -17.56 -10.50
C LEU A 31 -7.70 -19.08 -10.38
N GLY A 32 -7.69 -19.77 -11.52
CA GLY A 32 -7.59 -21.22 -11.54
C GLY A 32 -6.17 -21.77 -11.61
N ASP A 33 -5.20 -20.93 -11.93
CA ASP A 33 -3.80 -21.33 -12.04
C ASP A 33 -3.10 -21.32 -10.68
N THR A 34 -2.51 -22.45 -10.30
CA THR A 34 -1.84 -22.61 -9.00
C THR A 34 -0.70 -21.60 -8.82
N ALA A 35 0.10 -21.36 -9.85
CA ALA A 35 1.21 -20.40 -9.76
C ALA A 35 0.69 -18.98 -9.51
N ALA A 36 -0.42 -18.58 -10.15
CA ALA A 36 -1.04 -17.29 -9.93
C ALA A 36 -1.63 -17.18 -8.51
N VAL A 37 -2.26 -18.26 -8.02
CA VAL A 37 -2.81 -18.29 -6.64
C VAL A 37 -1.70 -18.11 -5.61
N VAL A 38 -0.58 -18.81 -5.77
CA VAL A 38 0.57 -18.66 -4.87
C VAL A 38 1.15 -17.25 -4.94
N TYR A 39 1.30 -16.71 -6.14
CA TYR A 39 1.82 -15.37 -6.37
C TYR A 39 0.99 -14.29 -5.66
N PHE A 40 -0.33 -14.30 -5.87
CA PHE A 40 -1.21 -13.32 -5.23
C PHE A 40 -1.47 -13.59 -3.76
N GLY A 41 -1.38 -14.85 -3.34
CA GLY A 41 -1.42 -15.22 -1.93
C GLY A 41 -0.26 -14.60 -1.14
N ASP A 42 0.95 -14.66 -1.70
CA ASP A 42 2.12 -13.99 -1.13
C ASP A 42 1.91 -12.47 -1.05
N ARG A 43 1.43 -11.84 -2.14
CA ARG A 43 1.19 -10.40 -2.18
C ARG A 43 0.10 -9.98 -1.21
N CYS A 44 -0.98 -10.73 -1.13
CA CYS A 44 -2.04 -10.49 -0.16
C CYS A 44 -1.51 -10.48 1.28
N ALA A 45 -0.71 -11.48 1.63
CA ALA A 45 -0.08 -11.55 2.96
C ALA A 45 0.83 -10.35 3.23
N ARG A 46 1.62 -9.92 2.24
CA ARG A 46 2.50 -8.76 2.38
C ARG A 46 1.71 -7.46 2.57
N HIS A 47 0.61 -7.26 1.84
CA HIS A 47 -0.26 -6.12 2.06
C HIS A 47 -0.86 -6.13 3.47
N GLY A 48 -1.23 -7.31 3.98
CA GLY A 48 -1.68 -7.47 5.36
C GLY A 48 -0.62 -7.07 6.38
N ASP A 49 0.62 -7.49 6.18
CA ASP A 49 1.75 -7.11 7.03
C ASP A 49 1.99 -5.59 7.01
N HIS A 50 1.92 -4.98 5.81
CA HIS A 50 2.04 -3.53 5.67
C HIS A 50 0.93 -2.80 6.42
N MET A 51 -0.31 -3.27 6.32
CA MET A 51 -1.44 -2.71 7.06
C MET A 51 -1.18 -2.72 8.57
N GLN A 52 -0.67 -3.82 9.09
CA GLN A 52 -0.35 -3.95 10.51
C GLN A 52 0.72 -2.94 10.93
N LEU A 53 1.81 -2.85 10.18
CA LEU A 53 2.91 -1.93 10.48
C LEU A 53 2.44 -0.47 10.43
N LEU A 54 1.62 -0.10 9.45
CA LEU A 54 1.08 1.23 9.33
C LEU A 54 0.10 1.55 10.46
N SER A 55 -0.75 0.59 10.82
CA SER A 55 -1.72 0.74 11.93
C SER A 55 -1.01 0.95 13.26
N GLU A 56 0.07 0.21 13.52
CA GLU A 56 0.86 0.35 14.73
C GLU A 56 1.55 1.71 14.82
N ARG A 57 1.91 2.30 13.68
CA ARG A 57 2.58 3.60 13.64
C ARG A 57 1.61 4.78 13.79
N LEU A 58 0.37 4.65 13.33
CA LEU A 58 -0.64 5.71 13.36
C LEU A 58 -0.90 6.28 14.76
N PRO A 59 -1.10 5.46 15.82
CA PRO A 59 -1.34 5.99 17.15
C PRO A 59 -0.19 6.83 17.71
N VAL A 60 1.05 6.55 17.25
CA VAL A 60 2.25 7.27 17.71
C VAL A 60 2.34 8.68 17.14
N VAL A 61 1.90 8.85 15.88
CA VAL A 61 1.99 10.13 15.16
C VAL A 61 0.68 10.90 15.15
N ASN A 62 -0.41 10.29 15.60
CA ASN A 62 -1.73 10.90 15.57
C ASN A 62 -1.83 12.01 16.64
N THR A 63 -2.33 13.17 16.22
CA THR A 63 -2.51 14.32 17.12
C THR A 63 -3.88 14.23 17.81
N PRO A 64 -3.99 14.54 19.12
CA PRO A 64 -5.28 14.56 19.79
C PRO A 64 -6.30 15.43 19.06
N GLY A 65 -7.49 14.90 18.83
CA GLY A 65 -8.55 15.59 18.10
C GLY A 65 -8.44 15.52 16.57
N PHE A 66 -7.41 14.89 16.04
CA PHE A 66 -7.25 14.68 14.61
C PHE A 66 -7.66 13.25 14.23
N ASP A 67 -8.50 13.13 13.22
CA ASP A 67 -8.87 11.84 12.63
C ASP A 67 -7.95 11.58 11.43
N ALA A 68 -7.15 10.51 11.51
CA ALA A 68 -6.26 10.12 10.44
C ALA A 68 -6.98 9.53 9.22
N ALA A 69 -8.25 9.12 9.38
CA ALA A 69 -9.04 8.62 8.26
C ALA A 69 -9.28 9.77 7.26
N PRO A 70 -9.04 9.53 5.95
CA PRO A 70 -9.25 10.58 4.96
C PRO A 70 -10.72 10.97 4.89
N THR A 71 -11.02 12.24 5.18
CA THR A 71 -12.37 12.81 5.04
C THR A 71 -12.63 13.33 3.63
N ALA A 72 -11.57 13.54 2.85
CA ALA A 72 -11.63 13.93 1.45
C ALA A 72 -11.40 12.70 0.55
N PRO A 73 -11.83 12.74 -0.73
CA PRO A 73 -11.50 11.68 -1.67
C PRO A 73 -9.99 11.45 -1.73
N ASN A 74 -9.58 10.18 -1.64
CA ASN A 74 -8.20 9.80 -1.78
C ASN A 74 -7.77 10.05 -3.24
N PRO A 75 -6.62 10.73 -3.50
CA PRO A 75 -6.16 10.97 -4.86
C PRO A 75 -5.89 9.67 -5.66
N HIS A 76 -5.80 8.53 -4.98
CA HIS A 76 -5.55 7.23 -5.60
C HIS A 76 -6.83 6.43 -5.89
N ASP A 77 -8.01 6.97 -5.62
CA ASP A 77 -9.28 6.26 -5.80
C ASP A 77 -9.52 5.86 -7.26
N ALA A 78 -9.10 6.68 -8.23
CA ALA A 78 -9.22 6.34 -9.65
C ALA A 78 -8.39 5.10 -10.01
N THR A 79 -7.17 4.99 -9.50
CA THR A 79 -6.31 3.82 -9.68
C THR A 79 -6.94 2.57 -9.09
N MET A 80 -7.51 2.69 -7.90
CA MET A 80 -8.16 1.56 -7.22
C MET A 80 -9.46 1.16 -7.90
N THR A 81 -10.22 2.10 -8.41
CA THR A 81 -11.43 1.81 -9.18
C THR A 81 -11.08 1.03 -10.45
N ALA A 82 -10.06 1.46 -11.18
CA ALA A 82 -9.58 0.74 -12.37
C ALA A 82 -9.14 -0.68 -12.02
N LEU A 83 -8.42 -0.86 -10.93
CA LEU A 83 -7.94 -2.17 -10.49
C LEU A 83 -9.10 -3.12 -10.15
N ARG A 84 -10.11 -2.62 -9.43
CA ARG A 84 -11.29 -3.42 -9.08
C ARG A 84 -12.12 -3.81 -10.30
N SER A 85 -12.13 -2.98 -11.33
CA SER A 85 -12.90 -3.22 -12.56
C SER A 85 -12.16 -4.11 -13.56
N ALA A 86 -10.86 -4.33 -13.37
CA ALA A 86 -10.07 -5.14 -14.27
C ALA A 86 -10.42 -6.63 -14.11
N ILE A 87 -10.32 -7.37 -15.19
CA ILE A 87 -10.55 -8.82 -15.19
C ILE A 87 -9.36 -9.48 -14.48
N PRO A 88 -9.59 -10.26 -13.40
CA PRO A 88 -8.51 -10.92 -12.69
C PRO A 88 -7.64 -11.77 -13.61
N GLY A 89 -6.33 -11.64 -13.50
CA GLY A 89 -5.37 -12.38 -14.32
C GLY A 89 -5.12 -11.80 -15.71
N SER A 90 -5.85 -10.76 -16.11
CA SER A 90 -5.61 -10.08 -17.39
C SER A 90 -4.35 -9.21 -17.34
N ASP A 91 -3.81 -8.87 -18.51
CA ASP A 91 -2.69 -7.94 -18.62
C ASP A 91 -3.04 -6.56 -18.04
N ASP A 92 -4.29 -6.11 -18.25
CA ASP A 92 -4.79 -4.87 -17.67
C ASP A 92 -4.78 -4.91 -16.13
N ALA A 93 -5.25 -6.01 -15.54
CA ALA A 93 -5.24 -6.18 -14.09
C ALA A 93 -3.81 -6.14 -13.55
N MET A 94 -2.87 -6.81 -14.19
CA MET A 94 -1.47 -6.82 -13.78
C MET A 94 -0.84 -5.44 -13.94
N SER A 95 -1.13 -4.73 -15.02
CA SER A 95 -0.65 -3.37 -15.24
C SER A 95 -1.17 -2.42 -14.18
N CYS A 96 -2.46 -2.50 -13.86
CA CYS A 96 -3.07 -1.70 -12.79
C CYS A 96 -2.46 -2.01 -11.42
N TYR A 97 -2.21 -3.28 -11.15
CA TYR A 97 -1.60 -3.71 -9.89
C TYR A 97 -0.17 -3.16 -9.75
N TYR A 98 0.64 -3.29 -10.79
CA TYR A 98 2.00 -2.74 -10.78
C TYR A 98 1.99 -1.21 -10.66
N GLY A 99 1.04 -0.54 -11.29
CA GLY A 99 0.84 0.90 -11.13
C GLY A 99 0.51 1.28 -9.70
N ALA A 100 -0.31 0.50 -9.01
CA ALA A 100 -0.62 0.71 -7.59
C ALA A 100 0.62 0.50 -6.71
N LEU A 101 1.44 -0.51 -6.98
CA LEU A 101 2.71 -0.72 -6.28
C LEU A 101 3.68 0.44 -6.50
N ASP A 102 3.76 0.96 -7.72
CA ASP A 102 4.60 2.12 -8.03
C ASP A 102 4.14 3.35 -7.26
N THR A 103 2.83 3.55 -7.13
CA THR A 103 2.25 4.62 -6.32
C THR A 103 2.63 4.47 -4.84
N LEU A 104 2.52 3.28 -4.29
CA LEU A 104 2.96 3.01 -2.91
C LEU A 104 4.44 3.28 -2.71
N MET A 105 5.29 2.82 -3.62
CA MET A 105 6.73 3.07 -3.56
C MET A 105 7.05 4.56 -3.52
N GLU A 106 6.37 5.35 -4.33
CA GLU A 106 6.53 6.80 -4.36
C GLU A 106 6.12 7.43 -3.04
N ILE A 107 4.98 7.02 -2.48
CA ILE A 107 4.52 7.49 -1.17
C ILE A 107 5.56 7.16 -0.10
N TYR A 108 6.00 5.92 -0.01
CA TYR A 108 6.93 5.47 1.02
C TYR A 108 8.31 6.13 0.92
N ARG A 109 8.82 6.31 -0.30
CA ARG A 109 10.10 6.99 -0.52
C ARG A 109 10.03 8.47 -0.15
N SER A 110 8.87 9.10 -0.29
CA SER A 110 8.69 10.51 0.07
C SER A 110 8.85 10.74 1.58
N TRP A 111 8.58 9.74 2.40
CA TRP A 111 8.71 9.87 3.86
C TRP A 111 10.15 10.05 4.32
N ASP A 112 11.10 9.40 3.66
CA ASP A 112 12.53 9.56 3.98
C ASP A 112 12.99 11.02 3.76
N ALA A 113 12.56 11.64 2.69
CA ALA A 113 12.92 13.03 2.37
C ALA A 113 12.15 14.07 3.20
N ALA A 114 10.93 13.73 3.63
CA ALA A 114 10.00 14.67 4.24
C ALA A 114 9.99 14.64 5.76
N THR A 115 10.40 13.53 6.39
CA THR A 115 10.45 13.40 7.85
C THR A 115 11.78 13.88 8.40
N ASP A 116 11.74 14.52 9.58
CA ASP A 116 12.94 14.87 10.33
C ASP A 116 13.44 13.60 11.06
N PRO A 117 14.63 13.09 10.73
CA PRO A 117 15.15 11.87 11.37
C PRO A 117 15.31 11.98 12.89
N LEU A 118 15.48 13.20 13.41
CA LEU A 118 15.59 13.42 14.85
C LEU A 118 14.22 13.37 15.54
N VAL A 119 13.16 13.70 14.83
CA VAL A 119 11.79 13.75 15.37
C VAL A 119 11.02 12.46 15.04
N ASP A 120 11.17 11.94 13.83
CA ASP A 120 10.41 10.78 13.38
C ASP A 120 11.24 9.84 12.47
N GLY A 121 12.44 9.49 12.94
CA GLY A 121 13.27 8.48 12.29
C GLY A 121 12.58 7.14 12.08
N PRO A 122 11.79 6.63 13.04
CA PRO A 122 11.06 5.38 12.86
C PRO A 122 10.11 5.37 11.66
N THR A 123 9.42 6.48 11.37
CA THR A 123 8.54 6.56 10.19
C THR A 123 9.33 6.58 8.89
N ALA A 124 10.43 7.32 8.84
CA ALA A 124 11.32 7.33 7.67
C ALA A 124 11.88 5.92 7.42
N HIS A 125 12.28 5.23 8.47
CA HIS A 125 12.79 3.86 8.37
C HIS A 125 11.74 2.87 7.91
N LEU A 126 10.52 2.99 8.42
CA LEU A 126 9.38 2.20 7.97
C LEU A 126 9.11 2.42 6.48
N GLY A 127 9.09 3.67 6.03
CA GLY A 127 8.89 4.01 4.63
C GLY A 127 9.93 3.36 3.73
N ALA A 128 11.21 3.41 4.10
CA ALA A 128 12.28 2.78 3.34
C ALA A 128 12.09 1.25 3.25
N ARG A 129 11.70 0.62 4.35
CA ARG A 129 11.45 -0.83 4.40
C ARG A 129 10.26 -1.22 3.51
N LEU A 130 9.16 -0.49 3.60
CA LEU A 130 7.97 -0.76 2.81
C LEU A 130 8.21 -0.53 1.32
N ALA A 131 8.96 0.52 0.95
CA ALA A 131 9.33 0.77 -0.44
C ALA A 131 10.15 -0.39 -1.02
N LEU A 132 11.11 -0.90 -0.27
CA LEU A 132 11.93 -2.03 -0.69
C LEU A 132 11.09 -3.29 -0.89
N ASP A 133 10.13 -3.53 -0.02
CA ASP A 133 9.22 -4.67 -0.14
C ASP A 133 8.34 -4.55 -1.40
N CYS A 134 7.87 -3.35 -1.71
CA CYS A 134 7.12 -3.11 -2.95
C CYS A 134 7.96 -3.38 -4.21
N VAL A 135 9.24 -3.06 -4.19
CA VAL A 135 10.15 -3.42 -5.29
C VAL A 135 10.16 -4.94 -5.51
N THR A 136 10.26 -5.70 -4.44
CA THR A 136 10.22 -7.16 -4.49
C THR A 136 8.86 -7.67 -5.01
N MET A 137 7.76 -7.08 -4.54
CA MET A 137 6.41 -7.48 -4.94
C MET A 137 6.12 -7.19 -6.42
N ARG A 138 6.82 -6.23 -7.01
CA ARG A 138 6.67 -5.86 -8.41
C ARG A 138 7.33 -6.86 -9.38
N THR A 139 8.02 -7.87 -8.87
CA THR A 139 8.56 -8.95 -9.71
C THR A 139 7.42 -9.65 -10.45
N PRO A 140 7.48 -9.76 -11.79
CA PRO A 140 6.41 -10.40 -12.55
C PRO A 140 6.23 -11.87 -12.20
N LEU A 141 5.00 -12.36 -12.38
CA LEU A 141 4.73 -13.79 -12.33
C LEU A 141 5.42 -14.46 -13.52
N GLU A 142 6.29 -15.41 -13.24
CA GLU A 142 6.91 -16.21 -14.29
C GLU A 142 5.91 -17.22 -14.86
N ALA A 143 5.90 -17.29 -16.18
CA ALA A 143 5.03 -18.21 -16.89
C ALA A 143 5.49 -19.68 -16.75
#